data_94b0c12b970923b29820e52efe5d194b
#
_entry.id   94b0c12b970923b29820e52efe5d194b
#
_cell.length_a   1.000
_cell.length_b   1.000
_cell.length_c   1.000
_cell.angle_alpha   90.00
_cell.angle_beta   90.00
_cell.angle_gamma   90.00
#
_symmetry.space_group_name_H-M   'P 1'
#
loop_
_entity.id
_entity.type
_entity.pdbx_description
1 polymer ?
#
loop_
_entity_poly.entity_id
_entity_poly.type
_entity_poly.pdbx_seq_one_letter_code
_entity_poly.pdbx_strand_id
1 'polypeptide(L)'
;MQAGIALKKILIAGEAGQTTNYENALAAMQVHFVTSLQVKDVDEYDGLILPGGGDVDPKLFGQLLIPESEIRQYSEWEQKMIRKGQEKLTPELDRIQLAILKAFCRYRKPVFGICKGMQLINIAFGGDMIQHLPTAVHHAYREKDQMHPARNEENSFLYELYGSDMLVNSAHHQGVGIPGKGIRYIQYAPDGVVEGLQHEFLPVYGVQWHPERLEQGTKNFKKLFKIT
;
A
#
# COMPACT_ATOMS: atom_id res chain seq x y z
N MET A 1 5.62 39.78 8.84
CA MET A 1 6.26 38.51 9.24
C MET A 1 5.58 37.41 8.46
N GLN A 2 6.24 36.86 7.43
CA GLN A 2 5.74 35.66 6.75
C GLN A 2 5.83 34.52 7.77
N ALA A 3 4.69 33.94 8.12
CA ALA A 3 4.67 32.68 8.88
C ALA A 3 5.40 31.64 8.00
N GLY A 4 6.55 31.18 8.46
CA GLY A 4 7.28 30.12 7.78
C GLY A 4 6.38 28.92 7.65
N ILE A 5 6.18 28.45 6.42
CA ILE A 5 5.45 27.20 6.15
C ILE A 5 6.25 26.10 6.87
N ALA A 6 5.69 25.54 7.94
CA ALA A 6 6.32 24.42 8.63
C ALA A 6 6.47 23.27 7.63
N LEU A 7 7.70 22.86 7.38
CA LEU A 7 7.98 21.74 6.49
C LEU A 7 7.33 20.48 7.05
N LYS A 8 6.53 19.83 6.22
CA LYS A 8 5.88 18.57 6.58
C LYS A 8 6.92 17.49 6.83
N LYS A 9 6.79 16.76 7.95
CA LYS A 9 7.67 15.63 8.32
C LYS A 9 6.90 14.33 8.19
N ILE A 10 7.25 13.53 7.21
CA ILE A 10 6.58 12.25 6.90
C ILE A 10 7.40 11.08 7.44
N LEU A 11 6.75 10.17 8.13
CA LEU A 11 7.33 8.88 8.49
C LEU A 11 7.15 7.89 7.34
N ILE A 12 8.22 7.21 6.96
CA ILE A 12 8.18 5.99 6.14
C ILE A 12 8.41 4.83 7.11
N ALA A 13 7.41 3.96 7.31
CA ALA A 13 7.52 2.81 8.22
C ALA A 13 8.28 1.67 7.55
N GLY A 14 9.61 1.77 7.50
CA GLY A 14 10.48 0.82 6.86
C GLY A 14 11.92 0.88 7.36
N GLU A 15 12.77 0.09 6.76
CA GLU A 15 14.20 0.05 7.05
C GLU A 15 14.98 0.84 6.01
N ALA A 16 16.00 1.55 6.46
CA ALA A 16 16.88 2.32 5.58
C ALA A 16 17.50 1.41 4.49
N GLY A 17 17.50 1.89 3.24
CA GLY A 17 17.98 1.15 2.08
C GLY A 17 16.94 0.24 1.42
N GLN A 18 15.82 -0.05 2.07
CA GLN A 18 14.71 -0.82 1.47
C GLN A 18 13.57 0.07 0.97
N THR A 19 13.61 1.36 1.31
CA THR A 19 12.55 2.35 1.02
C THR A 19 13.00 3.45 0.06
N THR A 20 14.12 3.27 -0.63
CA THR A 20 14.76 4.31 -1.47
C THR A 20 13.83 4.94 -2.50
N ASN A 21 12.93 4.18 -3.13
CA ASN A 21 11.99 4.74 -4.11
C ASN A 21 11.03 5.76 -3.47
N TYR A 22 10.53 5.48 -2.27
CA TYR A 22 9.65 6.37 -1.51
C TYR A 22 10.40 7.61 -1.03
N GLU A 23 11.64 7.42 -0.54
CA GLU A 23 12.55 8.48 -0.12
C GLU A 23 12.84 9.45 -1.28
N ASN A 24 13.19 8.91 -2.45
CA ASN A 24 13.43 9.70 -3.65
C ASN A 24 12.19 10.47 -4.10
N ALA A 25 10.99 9.86 -4.03
CA ALA A 25 9.75 10.53 -4.38
C ALA A 25 9.45 11.72 -3.44
N LEU A 26 9.65 11.56 -2.13
CA LEU A 26 9.48 12.64 -1.16
C LEU A 26 10.57 13.72 -1.31
N ALA A 27 11.82 13.33 -1.52
CA ALA A 27 12.94 14.25 -1.74
C ALA A 27 12.72 15.12 -2.98
N ALA A 28 12.23 14.53 -4.08
CA ALA A 28 11.91 15.27 -5.31
C ALA A 28 10.82 16.35 -5.09
N MET A 29 9.97 16.16 -4.09
CA MET A 29 8.95 17.13 -3.68
C MET A 29 9.42 18.10 -2.58
N GLN A 30 10.68 18.01 -2.15
CA GLN A 30 11.26 18.79 -1.05
C GLN A 30 10.53 18.57 0.30
N VAL A 31 10.02 17.35 0.52
CA VAL A 31 9.36 16.97 1.76
C VAL A 31 10.38 16.38 2.73
N HIS A 32 10.35 16.84 3.98
CA HIS A 32 11.15 16.22 5.03
C HIS A 32 10.58 14.87 5.44
N PHE A 33 11.37 13.84 5.47
CA PHE A 33 10.96 12.50 5.86
C PHE A 33 11.96 11.83 6.81
N VAL A 34 11.47 10.80 7.49
CA VAL A 34 12.28 9.90 8.31
C VAL A 34 11.87 8.47 7.98
N THR A 35 12.84 7.61 7.70
CA THR A 35 12.62 6.17 7.56
C THR A 35 12.92 5.49 8.88
N SER A 36 11.93 4.88 9.53
CA SER A 36 12.10 4.21 10.81
C SER A 36 10.97 3.22 11.09
N LEU A 37 11.33 2.16 11.79
CA LEU A 37 10.39 1.23 12.45
C LEU A 37 10.22 1.54 13.94
N GLN A 38 10.97 2.51 14.47
CA GLN A 38 10.88 2.95 15.87
C GLN A 38 10.22 4.32 15.93
N VAL A 39 9.02 4.38 16.47
CA VAL A 39 8.25 5.62 16.65
C VAL A 39 8.07 5.86 18.13
N LYS A 40 8.73 6.90 18.64
CA LYS A 40 8.62 7.30 20.07
C LYS A 40 7.40 8.18 20.29
N ASP A 41 7.16 9.12 19.40
CA ASP A 41 6.04 10.05 19.47
C ASP A 41 5.48 10.27 18.05
N VAL A 42 4.17 9.98 17.88
CA VAL A 42 3.45 10.19 16.62
C VAL A 42 3.27 11.67 16.31
N ASP A 43 3.23 12.53 17.33
CA ASP A 43 3.03 13.97 17.14
C ASP A 43 4.21 14.66 16.44
N GLU A 44 5.38 14.02 16.43
CA GLU A 44 6.53 14.50 15.64
C GLU A 44 6.32 14.43 14.12
N TYR A 45 5.30 13.72 13.64
CA TYR A 45 5.07 13.47 12.23
C TYR A 45 3.73 14.04 11.75
N ASP A 46 3.70 14.53 10.52
CA ASP A 46 2.48 15.02 9.86
C ASP A 46 1.73 13.94 9.10
N GLY A 47 2.36 12.80 8.84
CA GLY A 47 1.75 11.68 8.15
C GLY A 47 2.65 10.46 8.08
N LEU A 48 2.05 9.35 7.61
CA LEU A 48 2.69 8.04 7.50
C LEU A 48 2.60 7.50 6.08
N ILE A 49 3.72 6.98 5.56
CA ILE A 49 3.75 6.07 4.43
C ILE A 49 4.00 4.65 4.95
N LEU A 50 3.10 3.73 4.63
CA LEU A 50 3.33 2.29 4.73
C LEU A 50 3.84 1.80 3.37
N PRO A 51 5.11 1.42 3.25
CA PRO A 51 5.70 1.04 1.97
C PRO A 51 5.21 -0.33 1.49
N GLY A 52 5.45 -0.61 0.22
CA GLY A 52 5.35 -1.94 -0.36
C GLY A 52 6.39 -2.91 0.21
N GLY A 53 6.22 -4.19 -0.12
CA GLY A 53 7.11 -5.25 0.36
C GLY A 53 6.77 -6.60 -0.22
N GLY A 54 7.25 -7.66 0.41
CA GLY A 54 6.86 -9.04 0.11
C GLY A 54 5.45 -9.38 0.57
N ASP A 55 5.14 -10.67 0.54
CA ASP A 55 3.82 -11.18 0.93
C ASP A 55 3.50 -10.89 2.41
N VAL A 56 2.21 -10.73 2.69
CA VAL A 56 1.70 -10.58 4.06
C VAL A 56 1.50 -11.95 4.69
N ASP A 57 1.90 -12.11 5.97
CA ASP A 57 1.67 -13.35 6.72
C ASP A 57 0.16 -13.63 6.84
N PRO A 58 -0.35 -14.75 6.28
CA PRO A 58 -1.77 -15.07 6.30
C PRO A 58 -2.36 -15.23 7.71
N LYS A 59 -1.55 -15.51 8.72
CA LYS A 59 -2.00 -15.53 10.12
C LYS A 59 -2.57 -14.19 10.60
N LEU A 60 -2.15 -13.08 9.99
CA LEU A 60 -2.64 -11.74 10.35
C LEU A 60 -4.09 -11.50 9.96
N PHE A 61 -4.62 -12.28 9.01
CA PHE A 61 -6.01 -12.22 8.57
C PHE A 61 -6.74 -13.57 8.70
N GLY A 62 -6.25 -14.41 9.63
CA GLY A 62 -6.94 -15.63 10.05
C GLY A 62 -6.89 -16.80 9.07
N GLN A 63 -5.93 -16.79 8.14
CA GLN A 63 -5.75 -17.86 7.17
C GLN A 63 -4.48 -18.67 7.45
N LEU A 64 -4.40 -19.86 6.87
CA LEU A 64 -3.18 -20.67 6.78
C LEU A 64 -2.49 -20.38 5.44
N LEU A 65 -1.21 -20.71 5.36
CA LEU A 65 -0.50 -20.71 4.08
C LEU A 65 -1.19 -21.63 3.08
N ILE A 66 -1.16 -21.25 1.80
CA ILE A 66 -1.60 -22.14 0.70
C ILE A 66 -0.78 -23.43 0.80
N PRO A 67 -1.44 -24.59 0.97
CA PRO A 67 -0.73 -25.85 1.15
C PRO A 67 -0.09 -26.33 -0.17
N GLU A 68 0.98 -27.12 -0.05
CA GLU A 68 1.71 -27.62 -1.22
C GLU A 68 0.83 -28.40 -2.21
N SER A 69 -0.20 -29.10 -1.72
CA SER A 69 -1.17 -29.81 -2.56
C SER A 69 -2.00 -28.89 -3.47
N GLU A 70 -2.27 -27.68 -3.01
CA GLU A 70 -2.97 -26.63 -3.77
C GLU A 70 -1.99 -25.90 -4.70
N ILE A 71 -0.77 -25.57 -4.21
CA ILE A 71 0.25 -24.93 -5.02
C ILE A 71 0.52 -25.71 -6.30
N ARG A 72 0.55 -27.03 -6.24
CA ARG A 72 0.78 -27.91 -7.43
C ARG A 72 -0.29 -27.80 -8.51
N GLN A 73 -1.44 -27.18 -8.23
CA GLN A 73 -2.53 -27.00 -9.21
C GLN A 73 -2.31 -25.74 -10.09
N TYR A 74 -1.43 -24.85 -9.68
CA TYR A 74 -1.06 -23.65 -10.43
C TYR A 74 -0.01 -23.95 -11.52
N SER A 75 0.19 -23.03 -12.45
CA SER A 75 1.28 -23.11 -13.42
C SER A 75 2.65 -23.11 -12.74
N GLU A 76 3.68 -23.65 -13.39
CA GLU A 76 5.05 -23.71 -12.82
C GLU A 76 5.57 -22.33 -12.38
N TRP A 77 5.24 -21.29 -13.13
CA TRP A 77 5.63 -19.92 -12.82
C TRP A 77 4.93 -19.42 -11.53
N GLU A 78 3.62 -19.66 -11.39
CA GLU A 78 2.85 -19.29 -10.20
C GLU A 78 3.32 -20.09 -8.98
N GLN A 79 3.55 -21.40 -9.13
CA GLN A 79 4.11 -22.23 -8.07
C GLN A 79 5.41 -21.66 -7.51
N LYS A 80 6.33 -21.26 -8.41
CA LYS A 80 7.60 -20.64 -8.02
C LYS A 80 7.38 -19.32 -7.27
N MET A 81 6.43 -18.51 -7.74
CA MET A 81 6.10 -17.23 -7.13
C MET A 81 5.51 -17.41 -5.74
N ILE A 82 4.51 -18.28 -5.58
CA ILE A 82 3.85 -18.55 -4.28
C ILE A 82 4.88 -19.08 -3.26
N ARG A 83 5.69 -20.09 -3.63
CA ARG A 83 6.72 -20.63 -2.72
C ARG A 83 7.71 -19.56 -2.30
N LYS A 84 8.20 -18.76 -3.25
CA LYS A 84 9.13 -17.65 -2.95
C LYS A 84 8.51 -16.61 -2.02
N GLY A 85 7.22 -16.29 -2.18
CA GLY A 85 6.50 -15.38 -1.30
C GLY A 85 6.42 -15.95 0.11
N GLN A 86 6.00 -17.20 0.25
CA GLN A 86 5.89 -17.89 1.54
C GLN A 86 7.24 -18.02 2.28
N GLU A 87 8.34 -18.28 1.54
CA GLU A 87 9.71 -18.35 2.10
C GLU A 87 10.22 -16.99 2.62
N LYS A 88 9.70 -15.89 2.05
CA LYS A 88 10.18 -14.52 2.34
C LYS A 88 9.24 -13.72 3.23
N LEU A 89 8.31 -14.36 3.90
CA LEU A 89 7.44 -13.69 4.86
C LEU A 89 8.25 -12.98 5.95
N THR A 90 7.79 -11.81 6.34
CA THR A 90 8.40 -10.98 7.38
C THR A 90 7.38 -10.63 8.48
N PRO A 91 6.90 -11.64 9.26
CA PRO A 91 5.79 -11.44 10.20
C PRO A 91 6.07 -10.37 11.27
N GLU A 92 7.33 -10.23 11.69
CA GLU A 92 7.71 -9.23 12.68
C GLU A 92 7.61 -7.81 12.11
N LEU A 93 8.10 -7.61 10.89
CA LEU A 93 7.95 -6.32 10.18
C LEU A 93 6.47 -5.96 10.01
N ASP A 94 5.63 -6.93 9.63
CA ASP A 94 4.19 -6.73 9.46
C ASP A 94 3.54 -6.26 10.77
N ARG A 95 3.89 -6.90 11.91
CA ARG A 95 3.37 -6.52 13.24
C ARG A 95 3.80 -5.12 13.64
N ILE A 96 5.06 -4.76 13.40
CA ILE A 96 5.57 -3.42 13.69
C ILE A 96 4.84 -2.37 12.84
N GLN A 97 4.71 -2.60 11.54
CA GLN A 97 3.99 -1.70 10.63
C GLN A 97 2.51 -1.55 11.01
N LEU A 98 1.84 -2.63 11.42
CA LEU A 98 0.47 -2.58 11.94
C LEU A 98 0.36 -1.78 13.24
N ALA A 99 1.34 -1.89 14.14
CA ALA A 99 1.36 -1.13 15.38
C ALA A 99 1.53 0.38 15.11
N ILE A 100 2.43 0.75 14.20
CA ILE A 100 2.64 2.14 13.76
C ILE A 100 1.35 2.69 13.10
N LEU A 101 0.75 1.94 12.17
CA LEU A 101 -0.51 2.31 11.53
C LEU A 101 -1.61 2.62 12.56
N LYS A 102 -1.81 1.71 13.53
CA LYS A 102 -2.82 1.90 14.58
C LYS A 102 -2.56 3.15 15.43
N ALA A 103 -1.29 3.46 15.70
CA ALA A 103 -0.93 4.69 16.39
C ALA A 103 -1.32 5.93 15.57
N PHE A 104 -0.95 6.01 14.29
CA PHE A 104 -1.33 7.13 13.43
C PHE A 104 -2.84 7.28 13.27
N CYS A 105 -3.58 6.18 13.17
CA CYS A 105 -5.05 6.21 13.13
C CYS A 105 -5.67 6.80 14.41
N ARG A 106 -5.13 6.47 15.60
CA ARG A 106 -5.60 7.05 16.89
C ARG A 106 -5.41 8.56 16.93
N TYR A 107 -4.31 9.06 16.40
CA TYR A 107 -4.01 10.49 16.30
C TYR A 107 -4.65 11.17 15.09
N ARG A 108 -5.44 10.43 14.31
CA ARG A 108 -6.09 10.92 13.07
C ARG A 108 -5.12 11.57 12.10
N LYS A 109 -3.88 11.11 12.08
CA LYS A 109 -2.84 11.56 11.15
C LYS A 109 -3.06 10.92 9.78
N PRO A 110 -2.74 11.60 8.68
CA PRO A 110 -2.81 11.03 7.32
C PRO A 110 -1.94 9.79 7.19
N VAL A 111 -2.50 8.75 6.57
CA VAL A 111 -1.81 7.50 6.26
C VAL A 111 -1.98 7.17 4.78
N PHE A 112 -0.89 6.78 4.14
CA PHE A 112 -0.90 6.28 2.78
C PHE A 112 -0.19 4.93 2.69
N GLY A 113 -0.95 3.89 2.38
CA GLY A 113 -0.45 2.54 2.15
C GLY A 113 -0.19 2.28 0.67
N ILE A 114 0.96 1.70 0.34
CA ILE A 114 1.36 1.39 -1.04
C ILE A 114 1.62 -0.11 -1.13
N CYS A 115 0.98 -0.80 -2.08
CA CYS A 115 1.09 -2.23 -2.33
C CYS A 115 0.83 -3.02 -1.02
N LYS A 116 1.83 -3.65 -0.41
CA LYS A 116 1.72 -4.29 0.90
C LYS A 116 1.14 -3.37 1.97
N GLY A 117 1.51 -2.08 1.95
CA GLY A 117 0.96 -1.09 2.89
C GLY A 117 -0.55 -0.91 2.78
N MET A 118 -1.13 -0.96 1.58
CA MET A 118 -2.58 -0.96 1.36
C MET A 118 -3.21 -2.23 1.96
N GLN A 119 -2.59 -3.38 1.76
CA GLN A 119 -3.03 -4.67 2.28
C GLN A 119 -3.07 -4.67 3.81
N LEU A 120 -2.01 -4.16 4.44
CA LEU A 120 -1.94 -4.00 5.90
C LEU A 120 -3.02 -3.04 6.44
N ILE A 121 -3.39 -1.99 5.70
CA ILE A 121 -4.52 -1.14 6.06
C ILE A 121 -5.80 -1.97 6.10
N ASN A 122 -6.12 -2.73 5.05
CA ASN A 122 -7.32 -3.57 5.05
C ASN A 122 -7.39 -4.53 6.25
N ILE A 123 -6.28 -5.21 6.54
CA ILE A 123 -6.15 -6.13 7.68
C ILE A 123 -6.31 -5.41 9.02
N ALA A 124 -5.73 -4.22 9.17
CA ALA A 124 -5.80 -3.45 10.42
C ALA A 124 -7.24 -3.09 10.82
N PHE A 125 -8.14 -2.98 9.86
CA PHE A 125 -9.56 -2.74 10.05
C PHE A 125 -10.41 -4.01 10.01
N GLY A 126 -9.79 -5.21 10.00
CA GLY A 126 -10.47 -6.50 10.09
C GLY A 126 -10.92 -7.08 8.76
N GLY A 127 -10.42 -6.57 7.66
CA GLY A 127 -10.57 -7.18 6.34
C GLY A 127 -9.65 -8.37 6.13
N ASP A 128 -9.85 -9.09 5.02
CA ASP A 128 -9.02 -10.23 4.64
C ASP A 128 -8.25 -10.00 3.32
N MET A 129 -7.55 -11.04 2.89
CA MET A 129 -6.67 -11.02 1.73
C MET A 129 -6.89 -12.24 0.85
N ILE A 130 -6.61 -12.06 -0.43
CA ILE A 130 -6.44 -13.13 -1.41
C ILE A 130 -4.93 -13.40 -1.53
N GLN A 131 -4.48 -14.56 -1.05
CA GLN A 131 -3.05 -14.90 -1.01
C GLN A 131 -2.43 -15.08 -2.40
N HIS A 132 -3.24 -15.45 -3.40
CA HIS A 132 -2.84 -15.51 -4.80
C HIS A 132 -4.04 -15.19 -5.68
N LEU A 133 -3.95 -14.11 -6.44
CA LEU A 133 -5.01 -13.67 -7.33
C LEU A 133 -5.20 -14.67 -8.48
N PRO A 134 -6.44 -15.03 -8.85
CA PRO A 134 -6.68 -15.88 -10.02
C PRO A 134 -6.10 -15.29 -11.32
N THR A 135 -5.96 -13.97 -11.37
CA THR A 135 -5.43 -13.21 -12.50
C THR A 135 -4.02 -12.66 -12.23
N ALA A 136 -3.27 -13.28 -11.31
CA ALA A 136 -1.91 -12.86 -10.92
C ALA A 136 -0.98 -12.64 -12.12
N VAL A 137 -1.20 -13.34 -13.21
CA VAL A 137 -0.46 -13.21 -14.47
C VAL A 137 -0.49 -11.79 -15.04
N HIS A 138 -1.55 -11.02 -14.77
CA HIS A 138 -1.72 -9.64 -15.25
C HIS A 138 -1.18 -8.59 -14.28
N HIS A 139 -0.87 -8.98 -13.04
CA HIS A 139 -0.49 -8.07 -11.96
C HIS A 139 0.94 -8.26 -11.45
N ALA A 140 1.45 -9.48 -11.51
CA ALA A 140 2.74 -9.79 -10.90
C ALA A 140 3.92 -9.25 -11.72
N TYR A 141 4.99 -8.89 -11.00
CA TYR A 141 6.24 -8.45 -11.60
C TYR A 141 6.85 -9.53 -12.50
N ARG A 142 7.19 -9.16 -13.74
CA ARG A 142 7.87 -10.00 -14.73
C ARG A 142 8.98 -9.20 -15.39
N GLU A 143 10.19 -9.23 -14.82
CA GLU A 143 11.34 -8.43 -15.27
C GLU A 143 11.11 -6.91 -15.22
N LYS A 144 9.87 -6.48 -15.32
CA LYS A 144 9.38 -5.11 -15.15
C LYS A 144 7.98 -5.11 -14.54
N ASP A 145 7.56 -3.93 -14.05
CA ASP A 145 6.16 -3.72 -13.64
C ASP A 145 5.23 -3.98 -14.83
N GLN A 146 4.09 -4.64 -14.57
CA GLN A 146 3.00 -4.71 -15.55
C GLN A 146 2.31 -3.35 -15.59
N MET A 147 1.58 -3.09 -16.68
CA MET A 147 0.78 -1.86 -16.82
C MET A 147 -0.63 -2.26 -17.23
N HIS A 148 -1.62 -1.74 -16.54
CA HIS A 148 -3.03 -1.95 -16.87
C HIS A 148 -3.89 -0.72 -16.55
N PRO A 149 -5.05 -0.54 -17.21
CA PRO A 149 -5.99 0.49 -16.83
C PRO A 149 -6.59 0.18 -15.45
N ALA A 150 -6.98 1.25 -14.75
CA ALA A 150 -7.72 1.15 -13.50
C ALA A 150 -8.83 2.21 -13.49
N ARG A 151 -10.04 1.80 -13.07
CA ARG A 151 -11.20 2.66 -12.98
C ARG A 151 -11.41 3.14 -11.56
N ASN A 152 -11.56 4.44 -11.40
CA ASN A 152 -11.81 5.10 -10.12
C ASN A 152 -13.31 5.25 -9.86
N GLU A 153 -13.75 4.92 -8.65
CA GLU A 153 -15.10 5.16 -8.18
C GLU A 153 -15.36 6.66 -7.98
N GLU A 154 -16.52 7.15 -8.39
CA GLU A 154 -16.94 8.53 -8.16
C GLU A 154 -16.94 8.88 -6.66
N ASN A 155 -16.71 10.14 -6.35
CA ASN A 155 -16.63 10.64 -4.97
C ASN A 155 -15.52 9.95 -4.14
N SER A 156 -14.43 9.59 -4.78
CA SER A 156 -13.24 9.04 -4.15
C SER A 156 -12.03 9.97 -4.27
N PHE A 157 -11.08 9.77 -3.37
CA PHE A 157 -9.79 10.47 -3.40
C PHE A 157 -9.07 10.34 -4.77
N LEU A 158 -9.09 9.13 -5.36
CA LEU A 158 -8.44 8.89 -6.65
C LEU A 158 -9.20 9.50 -7.82
N TYR A 159 -10.54 9.49 -7.79
CA TYR A 159 -11.36 10.17 -8.80
C TYR A 159 -11.10 11.68 -8.83
N GLU A 160 -10.97 12.30 -7.67
CA GLU A 160 -10.66 13.73 -7.57
C GLU A 160 -9.26 14.08 -8.11
N LEU A 161 -8.32 13.14 -8.09
CA LEU A 161 -6.96 13.33 -8.58
C LEU A 161 -6.78 13.04 -10.07
N TYR A 162 -7.43 11.99 -10.54
CA TYR A 162 -7.13 11.40 -11.86
C TYR A 162 -8.34 11.27 -12.78
N GLY A 163 -9.56 11.57 -12.31
CA GLY A 163 -10.81 11.32 -13.06
C GLY A 163 -11.23 9.85 -13.00
N SER A 164 -12.07 9.43 -13.95
CA SER A 164 -12.68 8.10 -13.99
C SER A 164 -11.67 6.97 -14.22
N ASP A 165 -10.64 7.20 -15.04
CA ASP A 165 -9.76 6.15 -15.51
C ASP A 165 -8.29 6.61 -15.49
N MET A 166 -7.39 5.70 -15.21
CA MET A 166 -5.95 5.93 -15.29
C MET A 166 -5.20 4.66 -15.63
N LEU A 167 -3.95 4.80 -16.10
CA LEU A 167 -3.03 3.69 -16.27
C LEU A 167 -2.16 3.56 -15.01
N VAL A 168 -2.08 2.36 -14.44
CA VAL A 168 -1.28 2.08 -13.24
C VAL A 168 -0.23 1.01 -13.53
N ASN A 169 0.86 1.04 -12.77
CA ASN A 169 1.84 -0.04 -12.75
C ASN A 169 1.44 -1.11 -11.74
N SER A 170 1.90 -2.34 -11.91
CA SER A 170 1.52 -3.47 -11.08
C SER A 170 2.69 -4.43 -10.88
N ALA A 171 2.90 -4.83 -9.63
CA ALA A 171 4.00 -5.73 -9.23
C ALA A 171 3.59 -6.63 -8.05
N HIS A 172 2.35 -7.14 -8.04
CA HIS A 172 1.80 -7.93 -6.93
C HIS A 172 1.06 -9.17 -7.43
N HIS A 173 0.96 -10.20 -6.61
CA HIS A 173 0.14 -11.39 -6.85
C HIS A 173 -0.87 -11.66 -5.74
N GLN A 174 -0.75 -10.93 -4.62
CA GLN A 174 -1.75 -10.88 -3.56
C GLN A 174 -2.65 -9.66 -3.76
N GLY A 175 -3.86 -9.71 -3.22
CA GLY A 175 -4.80 -8.60 -3.24
C GLY A 175 -5.68 -8.57 -2.00
N VAL A 176 -6.41 -7.49 -1.78
CA VAL A 176 -7.41 -7.42 -0.70
C VAL A 176 -8.66 -8.20 -1.11
N GLY A 177 -9.27 -8.89 -0.15
CA GLY A 177 -10.52 -9.63 -0.31
C GLY A 177 -11.71 -8.84 0.26
N ILE A 178 -12.23 -9.26 1.41
CA ILE A 178 -13.33 -8.57 2.10
C ILE A 178 -12.81 -7.27 2.72
N PRO A 179 -13.51 -6.12 2.53
CA PRO A 179 -13.09 -4.86 3.12
C PRO A 179 -13.21 -4.87 4.65
N GLY A 180 -12.24 -4.27 5.31
CA GLY A 180 -12.28 -4.00 6.74
C GLY A 180 -13.34 -2.95 7.11
N LYS A 181 -13.65 -2.86 8.40
CA LYS A 181 -14.67 -1.92 8.90
C LYS A 181 -14.32 -0.47 8.54
N GLY A 182 -15.23 0.20 7.84
CA GLY A 182 -15.06 1.58 7.36
C GLY A 182 -14.12 1.71 6.16
N ILE A 183 -13.65 0.62 5.59
CA ILE A 183 -12.89 0.62 4.34
C ILE A 183 -13.85 0.57 3.16
N ARG A 184 -13.67 1.49 2.23
CA ARG A 184 -14.33 1.51 0.92
C ARG A 184 -13.30 1.28 -0.17
N TYR A 185 -13.56 0.33 -1.05
CA TYR A 185 -12.77 0.13 -2.27
C TYR A 185 -13.14 1.19 -3.29
N ILE A 186 -12.17 1.83 -3.89
CA ILE A 186 -12.33 3.05 -4.69
C ILE A 186 -11.68 2.98 -6.07
N GLN A 187 -11.00 1.89 -6.38
CA GLN A 187 -10.36 1.68 -7.68
C GLN A 187 -10.29 0.20 -7.99
N TYR A 188 -10.53 -0.14 -9.26
CA TYR A 188 -10.55 -1.52 -9.74
C TYR A 188 -9.84 -1.66 -11.07
N ALA A 189 -9.10 -2.76 -11.24
CA ALA A 189 -8.64 -3.24 -12.53
C ALA A 189 -9.80 -3.85 -13.34
N PRO A 190 -9.63 -4.06 -14.67
CA PRO A 190 -10.70 -4.63 -15.52
C PRO A 190 -11.17 -6.02 -15.13
N ASP A 191 -10.34 -6.80 -14.47
CA ASP A 191 -10.62 -8.15 -13.96
C ASP A 191 -11.25 -8.15 -12.56
N GLY A 192 -11.54 -6.98 -12.01
CA GLY A 192 -12.17 -6.79 -10.70
C GLY A 192 -11.20 -6.76 -9.52
N VAL A 193 -9.90 -6.88 -9.75
CA VAL A 193 -8.90 -6.72 -8.69
C VAL A 193 -8.96 -5.30 -8.13
N VAL A 194 -8.97 -5.20 -6.80
CA VAL A 194 -9.02 -3.91 -6.09
C VAL A 194 -7.64 -3.25 -6.12
N GLU A 195 -7.58 -2.06 -6.67
CA GLU A 195 -6.37 -1.27 -6.86
C GLU A 195 -6.26 -0.06 -5.94
N GLY A 196 -7.34 0.28 -5.23
CA GLY A 196 -7.34 1.39 -4.29
C GLY A 196 -8.41 1.28 -3.21
N LEU A 197 -8.10 1.82 -2.04
CA LEU A 197 -9.02 1.90 -0.91
C LEU A 197 -8.92 3.25 -0.20
N GLN A 198 -9.99 3.62 0.49
CA GLN A 198 -9.99 4.73 1.46
C GLN A 198 -10.85 4.37 2.66
N HIS A 199 -10.53 4.94 3.81
CA HIS A 199 -11.38 4.85 4.99
C HIS A 199 -12.41 5.99 4.99
N GLU A 200 -13.66 5.68 5.35
CA GLU A 200 -14.78 6.65 5.28
C GLU A 200 -14.64 7.83 6.24
N PHE A 201 -13.99 7.62 7.40
CA PHE A 201 -13.98 8.61 8.49
C PHE A 201 -12.57 9.04 8.92
N LEU A 202 -11.53 8.33 8.51
CA LEU A 202 -10.14 8.62 8.84
C LEU A 202 -9.38 9.03 7.58
N PRO A 203 -8.35 9.86 7.69
CA PRO A 203 -7.52 10.23 6.55
C PRO A 203 -6.54 9.09 6.21
N VAL A 204 -7.10 7.92 5.88
CA VAL A 204 -6.37 6.68 5.57
C VAL A 204 -6.72 6.24 4.16
N TYR A 205 -5.69 6.07 3.33
CA TYR A 205 -5.80 5.77 1.92
C TYR A 205 -4.76 4.72 1.54
N GLY A 206 -5.05 3.96 0.50
CA GLY A 206 -4.11 2.98 -0.01
C GLY A 206 -4.30 2.73 -1.50
N VAL A 207 -3.19 2.39 -2.17
CA VAL A 207 -3.17 1.94 -3.56
C VAL A 207 -2.37 0.65 -3.67
N GLN A 208 -2.80 -0.27 -4.55
CA GLN A 208 -2.12 -1.54 -4.75
C GLN A 208 -0.91 -1.40 -5.68
N TRP A 209 -0.95 -0.42 -6.55
CA TRP A 209 0.12 -0.04 -7.46
C TRP A 209 1.18 0.87 -6.80
N HIS A 210 2.24 1.23 -7.53
CA HIS A 210 3.42 1.92 -7.03
C HIS A 210 3.50 3.37 -7.56
N PRO A 211 2.85 4.35 -6.90
CA PRO A 211 2.89 5.76 -7.32
C PRO A 211 4.31 6.35 -7.33
N GLU A 212 5.18 5.87 -6.45
CA GLU A 212 6.56 6.32 -6.34
C GLU A 212 7.42 5.98 -7.57
N ARG A 213 6.91 5.11 -8.44
CA ARG A 213 7.57 4.71 -9.70
C ARG A 213 6.94 5.37 -10.93
N LEU A 214 5.87 6.16 -10.75
CA LEU A 214 5.16 6.83 -11.84
C LEU A 214 5.37 8.35 -11.76
N GLU A 215 5.59 8.99 -12.91
CA GLU A 215 5.74 10.45 -12.99
C GLU A 215 4.53 11.20 -12.41
N GLN A 216 3.32 10.70 -12.64
CA GLN A 216 2.09 11.29 -12.11
C GLN A 216 1.77 10.86 -10.67
N GLY A 217 2.46 9.88 -10.12
CA GLY A 217 2.19 9.29 -8.81
C GLY A 217 2.38 10.27 -7.64
N THR A 218 3.24 11.26 -7.80
CA THR A 218 3.50 12.30 -6.78
C THR A 218 2.26 13.11 -6.39
N LYS A 219 1.22 13.17 -7.24
CA LYS A 219 -0.05 13.86 -6.92
C LYS A 219 -0.70 13.30 -5.66
N ASN A 220 -0.62 11.98 -5.44
CA ASN A 220 -1.16 11.32 -4.25
C ASN A 220 -0.50 11.86 -2.98
N PHE A 221 0.84 11.92 -2.96
CA PHE A 221 1.59 12.42 -1.81
C PHE A 221 1.27 13.89 -1.53
N LYS A 222 1.26 14.72 -2.58
CA LYS A 222 0.97 16.16 -2.44
C LYS A 222 -0.40 16.40 -1.81
N LYS A 223 -1.47 15.82 -2.38
CA LYS A 223 -2.82 16.01 -1.88
C LYS A 223 -2.99 15.47 -0.47
N LEU A 224 -2.55 14.23 -0.24
CA LEU A 224 -2.74 13.54 1.03
C LEU A 224 -2.07 14.24 2.19
N PHE A 225 -0.82 14.64 2.00
CA PHE A 225 -0.06 15.31 3.05
C PHE A 225 -0.16 16.83 3.01
N LYS A 226 -1.04 17.39 2.15
CA LYS A 226 -1.22 18.85 1.97
C LYS A 226 0.11 19.54 1.70
N ILE A 227 0.88 18.98 0.78
CA ILE A 227 2.15 19.53 0.31
C ILE A 227 1.82 20.52 -0.82
N THR A 228 2.26 21.75 -0.68
CA THR A 228 2.08 22.83 -1.68
C THR A 228 3.22 22.86 -2.69
#